data_d755eb77bf06f814f6897532f95d921d
#
_entry.id   d755eb77bf06f814f6897532f95d921d
#
_cell.length_a   1.000
_cell.length_b   1.000
_cell.length_c   1.000
_cell.angle_alpha   90.00
_cell.angle_beta   90.00
_cell.angle_gamma   90.00
#
_symmetry.space_group_name_H-M   'P 1'
#
loop_
_entity.id
_entity.type
_entity.pdbx_description
1 polymer ?
#
loop_
_entity_poly.entity_id
_entity_poly.type
_entity_poly.pdbx_seq_one_letter_code
_entity_poly.pdbx_strand_id
1 'polypeptide(L)'
;KEYGNFGELCHIIGDSPNGPRGGEKSESLAQDINNIILLCPACHKIIDSDPEKYTIEIVEGMKKRHEDRIRLVTGIANDKKSHVVTYYSKIGKHLPDFSFNTISSVLFPVYYPEASSAIEISMKGNVMKESDPNFWEIEDNNLQAAFAYEVKQRIQYSETKHISLFPFADMPLLVRLGTLFNDIRELKVYQPHRDTKKWEWQESGDENIEFRIIEPAEKSKQPVLVFALSATAITERIRTLYSSQDVSI
;
A
#
# COMPACT_ATOMS: atom_id res chain seq x y z
N LYS A 1 26.63 -17.59 17.91
CA LYS A 1 25.27 -18.15 18.12
C LYS A 1 25.13 -19.32 17.18
N GLU A 2 24.98 -20.53 17.72
CA GLU A 2 24.64 -21.71 16.94
C GLU A 2 23.17 -21.57 16.49
N TYR A 3 22.93 -21.63 15.19
CA TYR A 3 21.59 -21.66 14.62
C TYR A 3 21.20 -23.12 14.45
N GLY A 4 20.31 -23.62 15.31
CA GLY A 4 19.73 -24.96 15.16
C GLY A 4 18.53 -24.92 14.19
N ASN A 5 18.37 -25.98 13.41
CA ASN A 5 17.12 -26.18 12.66
C ASN A 5 16.09 -26.80 13.61
N PHE A 6 15.06 -26.04 13.94
CA PHE A 6 13.97 -26.47 14.83
C PHE A 6 12.70 -26.85 14.04
N GLY A 7 12.79 -27.00 12.72
CA GLY A 7 11.70 -27.47 11.90
C GLY A 7 11.58 -28.99 11.90
N GLU A 8 10.37 -29.51 11.96
CA GLU A 8 10.02 -30.92 11.86
C GLU A 8 9.25 -31.18 10.57
N LEU A 9 9.51 -32.33 9.96
CA LEU A 9 8.80 -32.82 8.79
C LEU A 9 7.53 -33.53 9.26
N CYS A 10 6.38 -32.93 8.96
CA CYS A 10 5.06 -33.49 9.28
C CYS A 10 4.44 -34.06 8.01
N HIS A 11 3.96 -35.30 8.09
CA HIS A 11 3.25 -35.94 6.97
C HIS A 11 1.81 -35.44 6.91
N ILE A 12 1.33 -35.11 5.72
CA ILE A 12 -0.06 -34.72 5.48
C ILE A 12 -0.94 -35.96 5.58
N ILE A 13 -0.64 -37.00 4.81
CA ILE A 13 -1.13 -38.38 5.02
C ILE A 13 -0.05 -39.05 5.85
N GLY A 14 -0.37 -39.51 7.04
CA GLY A 14 0.59 -40.13 7.95
C GLY A 14 1.44 -41.20 7.28
N ASP A 15 2.68 -41.37 7.69
CA ASP A 15 3.62 -42.35 7.16
C ASP A 15 3.25 -43.83 7.46
N SER A 16 2.39 -44.02 8.47
CA SER A 16 1.84 -45.30 8.88
C SER A 16 0.32 -45.35 8.64
N PRO A 17 -0.22 -46.48 8.16
CA PRO A 17 -1.66 -46.62 7.96
C PRO A 17 -2.52 -46.37 9.21
N ASN A 18 -1.96 -46.63 10.39
CA ASN A 18 -2.62 -46.42 11.68
C ASN A 18 -2.24 -45.11 12.37
N GLY A 19 -1.41 -44.28 11.71
CA GLY A 19 -1.00 -42.97 12.22
C GLY A 19 -2.02 -41.88 11.98
N PRO A 20 -1.73 -40.67 12.45
CA PRO A 20 -2.62 -39.51 12.20
C PRO A 20 -2.86 -39.34 10.69
N ARG A 21 -4.11 -39.23 10.26
CA ARG A 21 -4.51 -39.13 8.84
C ARG A 21 -3.99 -40.27 7.95
N GLY A 22 -3.61 -41.43 8.57
CA GLY A 22 -3.09 -42.58 7.86
C GLY A 22 -4.15 -43.31 7.02
N GLY A 23 -3.70 -44.15 6.08
CA GLY A 23 -4.53 -44.95 5.19
C GLY A 23 -3.72 -45.81 4.25
N GLU A 24 -4.36 -46.39 3.25
CA GLU A 24 -3.76 -47.32 2.28
C GLU A 24 -2.54 -46.74 1.52
N LYS A 25 -2.48 -45.42 1.35
CA LYS A 25 -1.43 -44.70 0.63
C LYS A 25 -0.24 -44.30 1.52
N SER A 26 -0.30 -44.51 2.83
CA SER A 26 0.69 -44.05 3.79
C SER A 26 2.12 -44.41 3.40
N GLU A 27 2.39 -45.71 3.23
CA GLU A 27 3.72 -46.19 2.92
C GLU A 27 4.25 -45.70 1.57
N SER A 28 3.40 -45.58 0.57
CA SER A 28 3.76 -45.12 -0.78
C SER A 28 4.09 -43.60 -0.83
N LEU A 29 3.51 -42.81 0.07
CA LEU A 29 3.67 -41.36 0.13
C LEU A 29 4.63 -40.89 1.23
N ALA A 30 5.19 -41.82 2.03
CA ALA A 30 6.07 -41.48 3.15
C ALA A 30 7.32 -40.67 2.74
N GLN A 31 7.80 -40.84 1.51
CA GLN A 31 8.95 -40.11 0.96
C GLN A 31 8.58 -39.05 -0.06
N ASP A 32 7.29 -38.84 -0.31
CA ASP A 32 6.85 -37.81 -1.27
C ASP A 32 6.91 -36.43 -0.64
N ILE A 33 7.70 -35.53 -1.21
CA ILE A 33 7.82 -34.13 -0.77
C ILE A 33 6.46 -33.37 -0.81
N ASN A 34 5.56 -33.79 -1.69
CA ASN A 34 4.22 -33.21 -1.75
C ASN A 34 3.38 -33.60 -0.53
N ASN A 35 3.68 -34.74 0.10
CA ASN A 35 3.04 -35.22 1.32
C ASN A 35 3.69 -34.70 2.61
N ILE A 36 4.67 -33.82 2.50
CA ILE A 36 5.43 -33.32 3.67
C ILE A 36 5.21 -31.80 3.81
N ILE A 37 4.94 -31.35 5.04
CA ILE A 37 4.92 -29.95 5.43
C ILE A 37 5.93 -29.71 6.55
N LEU A 38 6.69 -28.60 6.47
CA LEU A 38 7.62 -28.18 7.51
C LEU A 38 6.89 -27.40 8.60
N LEU A 39 6.97 -27.86 9.83
CA LEU A 39 6.29 -27.26 10.98
C LEU A 39 7.27 -27.06 12.15
N CYS A 40 6.92 -26.18 13.10
CA CYS A 40 7.58 -26.20 14.39
C CYS A 40 7.04 -27.38 15.24
N PRO A 41 7.78 -27.89 16.23
CA PRO A 41 7.39 -29.05 17.04
C PRO A 41 6.01 -28.90 17.69
N ALA A 42 5.66 -27.68 18.16
CA ALA A 42 4.38 -27.43 18.77
C ALA A 42 3.22 -27.56 17.77
N CYS A 43 3.37 -26.98 16.56
CA CYS A 43 2.34 -27.09 15.51
C CYS A 43 2.21 -28.52 14.99
N HIS A 44 3.31 -29.25 14.85
CA HIS A 44 3.32 -30.66 14.45
C HIS A 44 2.49 -31.48 15.44
N LYS A 45 2.81 -31.36 16.72
CA LYS A 45 2.08 -32.07 17.78
C LYS A 45 0.58 -31.73 17.81
N ILE A 46 0.21 -30.46 17.64
CA ILE A 46 -1.20 -30.02 17.61
C ILE A 46 -1.94 -30.68 16.44
N ILE A 47 -1.36 -30.65 15.25
CA ILE A 47 -1.98 -31.19 14.04
C ILE A 47 -2.17 -32.72 14.13
N ASP A 48 -1.20 -33.42 14.68
CA ASP A 48 -1.28 -34.88 14.81
C ASP A 48 -2.17 -35.35 15.96
N SER A 49 -2.38 -34.50 16.96
CA SER A 49 -3.25 -34.84 18.09
C SER A 49 -4.75 -34.75 17.80
N ASP A 50 -5.13 -34.07 16.72
CA ASP A 50 -6.54 -33.85 16.36
C ASP A 50 -6.76 -34.01 14.85
N PRO A 51 -6.67 -35.24 14.32
CA PRO A 51 -6.81 -35.50 12.87
C PRO A 51 -8.22 -35.26 12.34
N GLU A 52 -9.24 -35.21 13.18
CA GLU A 52 -10.60 -34.87 12.78
C GLU A 52 -10.75 -33.39 12.46
N LYS A 53 -10.09 -32.56 13.24
CA LYS A 53 -10.02 -31.11 12.99
C LYS A 53 -9.03 -30.75 11.89
N TYR A 54 -7.87 -31.37 11.87
CA TYR A 54 -6.82 -31.15 10.88
C TYR A 54 -6.84 -32.25 9.82
N THR A 55 -7.86 -32.23 8.97
CA THR A 55 -8.01 -33.20 7.89
C THR A 55 -6.90 -33.05 6.84
N ILE A 56 -6.78 -34.04 5.96
CA ILE A 56 -5.82 -34.00 4.85
C ILE A 56 -6.00 -32.70 4.04
N GLU A 57 -7.22 -32.36 3.66
CA GLU A 57 -7.53 -31.16 2.86
C GLU A 57 -7.13 -29.87 3.57
N ILE A 58 -7.31 -29.80 4.90
CA ILE A 58 -6.94 -28.64 5.69
C ILE A 58 -5.42 -28.48 5.71
N VAL A 59 -4.68 -29.56 5.95
CA VAL A 59 -3.21 -29.53 6.02
C VAL A 59 -2.59 -29.27 4.64
N GLU A 60 -3.12 -29.86 3.57
CA GLU A 60 -2.75 -29.54 2.18
C GLU A 60 -2.98 -28.06 1.88
N GLY A 61 -4.14 -27.54 2.27
CA GLY A 61 -4.46 -26.13 2.13
C GLY A 61 -3.50 -25.21 2.89
N MET A 62 -3.05 -25.62 4.08
CA MET A 62 -2.02 -24.87 4.83
C MET A 62 -0.68 -24.86 4.10
N LYS A 63 -0.21 -26.02 3.63
CA LYS A 63 1.01 -26.16 2.83
C LYS A 63 0.95 -25.29 1.60
N LYS A 64 -0.09 -25.43 0.80
CA LYS A 64 -0.26 -24.69 -0.45
C LYS A 64 -0.22 -23.17 -0.21
N ARG A 65 -1.00 -22.65 0.75
CA ARG A 65 -1.00 -21.21 1.05
C ARG A 65 0.38 -20.70 1.47
N HIS A 66 1.12 -21.50 2.27
CA HIS A 66 2.45 -21.11 2.69
C HIS A 66 3.45 -21.12 1.52
N GLU A 67 3.48 -22.19 0.73
CA GLU A 67 4.37 -22.31 -0.42
C GLU A 67 4.09 -21.28 -1.51
N ASP A 68 2.81 -21.01 -1.79
CA ASP A 68 2.41 -19.95 -2.75
C ASP A 68 2.88 -18.58 -2.27
N ARG A 69 2.75 -18.30 -0.97
CA ARG A 69 3.27 -17.06 -0.38
C ARG A 69 4.79 -16.97 -0.50
N ILE A 70 5.52 -18.03 -0.15
CA ILE A 70 6.98 -18.03 -0.25
C ILE A 70 7.41 -17.88 -1.71
N ARG A 71 6.81 -18.62 -2.65
CA ARG A 71 7.09 -18.50 -4.08
C ARG A 71 6.88 -17.09 -4.58
N LEU A 72 5.77 -16.46 -4.17
CA LEU A 72 5.46 -15.08 -4.53
C LEU A 72 6.53 -14.11 -4.02
N VAL A 73 6.87 -14.19 -2.73
CA VAL A 73 7.81 -13.26 -2.10
C VAL A 73 9.25 -13.48 -2.58
N THR A 74 9.69 -14.73 -2.71
CA THR A 74 11.06 -15.04 -3.15
C THR A 74 11.26 -14.95 -4.66
N GLY A 75 10.18 -14.93 -5.43
CA GLY A 75 10.21 -14.72 -6.88
C GLY A 75 10.42 -13.26 -7.28
N ILE A 76 10.30 -12.31 -6.33
CA ILE A 76 10.53 -10.89 -6.60
C ILE A 76 12.04 -10.63 -6.65
N ALA A 77 12.51 -10.01 -7.72
CA ALA A 77 13.93 -9.69 -7.89
C ALA A 77 14.43 -8.72 -6.80
N ASN A 78 15.70 -8.86 -6.40
CA ASN A 78 16.30 -8.09 -5.31
C ASN A 78 16.30 -6.56 -5.56
N ASP A 79 16.27 -6.14 -6.81
CA ASP A 79 16.20 -4.73 -7.21
C ASP A 79 14.80 -4.13 -7.13
N LYS A 80 13.78 -4.95 -6.80
CA LYS A 80 12.37 -4.52 -6.64
C LYS A 80 12.03 -4.05 -5.24
N LYS A 81 12.99 -3.58 -4.50
CA LYS A 81 12.76 -2.85 -3.25
C LYS A 81 12.07 -1.53 -3.49
N SER A 82 11.22 -1.12 -2.55
CA SER A 82 10.50 0.15 -2.59
C SER A 82 10.51 0.84 -1.24
N HIS A 83 10.81 2.13 -1.24
CA HIS A 83 10.54 2.97 -0.08
C HIS A 83 9.04 3.16 0.06
N VAL A 84 8.47 2.72 1.17
CA VAL A 84 7.06 2.94 1.49
C VAL A 84 6.93 4.30 2.17
N VAL A 85 6.23 5.23 1.53
CA VAL A 85 6.02 6.58 2.06
C VAL A 85 4.54 6.79 2.28
N THR A 86 4.17 7.26 3.47
CA THR A 86 2.79 7.63 3.81
C THR A 86 2.70 9.13 4.05
N TYR A 87 1.66 9.73 3.53
CA TYR A 87 1.31 11.11 3.84
C TYR A 87 -0.19 11.21 4.11
N TYR A 88 -0.55 11.67 5.28
CA TYR A 88 -1.97 11.87 5.59
C TYR A 88 -2.21 13.09 6.46
N SER A 89 -3.30 13.78 6.18
CA SER A 89 -3.92 14.77 7.02
C SER A 89 -5.30 14.31 7.46
N LYS A 90 -5.86 14.96 8.48
CA LYS A 90 -7.18 14.61 8.99
C LYS A 90 -8.25 15.20 8.08
N ILE A 91 -8.74 14.42 7.11
CA ILE A 91 -9.85 14.79 6.26
C ILE A 91 -11.14 14.15 6.79
N GLY A 92 -12.06 14.96 7.28
CA GLY A 92 -13.35 14.46 7.76
C GLY A 92 -13.25 13.50 8.95
N LYS A 93 -14.17 12.51 9.00
CA LYS A 93 -14.28 11.56 10.13
C LYS A 93 -13.64 10.20 9.87
N HIS A 94 -13.21 9.91 8.65
CA HIS A 94 -12.74 8.58 8.25
C HIS A 94 -11.31 8.68 7.72
N LEU A 95 -10.39 8.03 8.42
CA LEU A 95 -9.03 7.79 7.93
C LEU A 95 -8.96 6.38 7.33
N PRO A 96 -8.33 6.19 6.17
CA PRO A 96 -7.98 4.86 5.68
C PRO A 96 -7.06 4.12 6.65
N ASP A 97 -6.98 2.80 6.51
CA ASP A 97 -6.01 2.01 7.29
C ASP A 97 -4.60 2.21 6.72
N PHE A 98 -3.76 2.88 7.49
CA PHE A 98 -2.34 3.12 7.22
C PHE A 98 -1.42 2.14 7.95
N SER A 99 -1.97 1.04 8.51
CA SER A 99 -1.09 0.03 9.12
C SER A 99 -0.07 -0.48 8.11
N PHE A 100 1.19 -0.62 8.54
CA PHE A 100 2.26 -1.04 7.64
C PHE A 100 1.95 -2.38 6.97
N ASN A 101 1.31 -3.30 7.67
CA ASN A 101 0.92 -4.59 7.11
C ASN A 101 -0.08 -4.44 5.96
N THR A 102 -1.08 -3.55 6.11
CA THR A 102 -2.07 -3.30 5.06
C THR A 102 -1.42 -2.67 3.83
N ILE A 103 -0.68 -1.57 4.01
CA ILE A 103 -0.09 -0.85 2.87
C ILE A 103 1.05 -1.63 2.20
N SER A 104 1.89 -2.35 2.97
CA SER A 104 2.98 -3.14 2.40
C SER A 104 2.50 -4.34 1.58
N SER A 105 1.35 -4.91 1.95
CA SER A 105 0.78 -6.05 1.21
C SER A 105 0.40 -5.71 -0.24
N VAL A 106 0.10 -4.44 -0.51
CA VAL A 106 -0.32 -3.97 -1.86
C VAL A 106 0.86 -3.85 -2.82
N LEU A 107 2.09 -3.85 -2.31
CA LEU A 107 3.28 -3.81 -3.17
C LEU A 107 3.49 -5.14 -3.91
N PHE A 108 3.11 -6.24 -3.28
CA PHE A 108 3.26 -7.57 -3.86
C PHE A 108 2.28 -7.78 -5.02
N PRO A 109 2.66 -8.50 -6.07
CA PRO A 109 3.92 -9.25 -6.29
C PRO A 109 5.02 -8.44 -6.98
N VAL A 110 4.85 -7.16 -7.23
CA VAL A 110 5.76 -6.36 -8.09
C VAL A 110 6.95 -5.83 -7.30
N TYR A 111 6.69 -5.31 -6.10
CA TYR A 111 7.68 -4.72 -5.22
C TYR A 111 7.58 -5.30 -3.81
N TYR A 112 8.60 -5.05 -2.99
CA TYR A 112 8.59 -5.35 -1.57
C TYR A 112 9.21 -4.18 -0.78
N PRO A 113 8.81 -3.99 0.50
CA PRO A 113 9.30 -2.88 1.30
C PRO A 113 10.81 -2.92 1.52
N GLU A 114 11.48 -1.78 1.42
CA GLU A 114 12.89 -1.61 1.79
C GLU A 114 13.14 -1.80 3.28
N ALA A 115 12.20 -1.35 4.12
CA ALA A 115 12.28 -1.38 5.56
C ALA A 115 11.02 -2.01 6.17
N SER A 116 11.08 -2.35 7.45
CA SER A 116 9.96 -2.90 8.23
C SER A 116 8.94 -1.85 8.68
N SER A 117 9.11 -0.59 8.30
CA SER A 117 8.19 0.52 8.59
C SER A 117 8.15 1.49 7.41
N ALA A 118 7.05 2.23 7.30
CA ALA A 118 6.92 3.31 6.34
C ALA A 118 7.71 4.56 6.79
N ILE A 119 8.09 5.37 5.80
CA ILE A 119 8.51 6.75 6.01
C ILE A 119 7.24 7.57 6.13
N GLU A 120 6.95 8.10 7.31
CA GLU A 120 5.71 8.79 7.59
C GLU A 120 5.90 10.31 7.50
N ILE A 121 5.23 10.96 6.54
CA ILE A 121 5.04 12.40 6.52
C ILE A 121 3.75 12.67 7.28
N SER A 122 3.84 13.05 8.55
CA SER A 122 2.68 13.22 9.40
C SER A 122 2.52 14.68 9.81
N MET A 123 1.32 15.19 9.59
CA MET A 123 0.86 16.48 10.09
C MET A 123 0.17 16.34 11.45
N LYS A 124 0.58 15.36 12.25
CA LYS A 124 0.06 15.11 13.59
C LYS A 124 0.30 16.34 14.48
N GLY A 125 -0.76 16.86 15.04
CA GLY A 125 -0.68 17.97 16.00
C GLY A 125 -1.14 19.32 15.46
N ASN A 126 -1.44 19.47 14.18
CA ASN A 126 -2.08 20.68 13.72
C ASN A 126 -3.56 20.70 14.17
N VAL A 127 -3.90 21.71 14.95
CA VAL A 127 -5.26 21.97 15.45
C VAL A 127 -6.00 23.02 14.62
N MET A 128 -5.34 23.61 13.62
CA MET A 128 -5.92 24.62 12.74
C MET A 128 -6.99 23.99 11.84
N LYS A 129 -7.95 24.81 11.47
CA LYS A 129 -8.99 24.45 10.50
C LYS A 129 -8.64 25.05 9.13
N GLU A 130 -9.07 24.40 8.08
CA GLU A 130 -8.90 24.87 6.69
C GLU A 130 -9.38 26.33 6.49
N SER A 131 -10.38 26.75 7.28
CA SER A 131 -10.91 28.13 7.26
C SER A 131 -10.06 29.15 8.00
N ASP A 132 -9.05 28.72 8.76
CA ASP A 132 -8.23 29.64 9.55
C ASP A 132 -7.28 30.44 8.65
N PRO A 133 -7.02 31.70 8.97
CA PRO A 133 -6.02 32.49 8.25
C PRO A 133 -4.65 31.81 8.26
N ASN A 134 -3.96 31.86 7.13
CA ASN A 134 -2.61 31.30 6.94
C ASN A 134 -2.53 29.76 7.05
N PHE A 135 -3.67 29.04 7.14
CA PHE A 135 -3.69 27.57 7.21
C PHE A 135 -2.83 26.94 6.10
N TRP A 136 -3.08 27.32 4.85
CA TRP A 136 -2.39 26.75 3.70
C TRP A 136 -0.89 27.06 3.68
N GLU A 137 -0.48 28.25 4.09
CA GLU A 137 0.94 28.63 4.18
C GLU A 137 1.66 27.82 5.25
N ILE A 138 1.04 27.66 6.42
CA ILE A 138 1.59 26.89 7.52
C ILE A 138 1.68 25.41 7.14
N GLU A 139 0.63 24.85 6.53
CA GLU A 139 0.62 23.45 6.10
C GLU A 139 1.64 23.19 4.98
N ASP A 140 1.82 24.11 4.03
CA ASP A 140 2.85 23.98 3.01
C ASP A 140 4.26 23.98 3.60
N ASN A 141 4.54 24.88 4.53
CA ASN A 141 5.82 24.96 5.20
C ASN A 141 6.11 23.68 6.03
N ASN A 142 5.11 23.19 6.74
CA ASN A 142 5.21 21.95 7.51
C ASN A 142 5.45 20.74 6.59
N LEU A 143 4.72 20.66 5.48
CA LEU A 143 4.91 19.59 4.49
C LEU A 143 6.32 19.61 3.90
N GLN A 144 6.82 20.78 3.52
CA GLN A 144 8.18 20.94 2.98
C GLN A 144 9.23 20.50 3.99
N ALA A 145 9.10 20.95 5.25
CA ALA A 145 10.03 20.61 6.32
C ALA A 145 10.01 19.09 6.62
N ALA A 146 8.83 18.51 6.75
CA ALA A 146 8.67 17.07 7.00
C ALA A 146 9.19 16.24 5.83
N PHE A 147 8.92 16.64 4.58
CA PHE A 147 9.45 15.98 3.39
C PHE A 147 10.98 16.03 3.35
N ALA A 148 11.58 17.18 3.61
CA ALA A 148 13.03 17.34 3.60
C ALA A 148 13.70 16.45 4.66
N TYR A 149 13.13 16.38 5.85
CA TYR A 149 13.69 15.64 6.97
C TYR A 149 13.42 14.14 6.87
N GLU A 150 12.16 13.73 6.64
CA GLU A 150 11.78 12.31 6.71
C GLU A 150 12.05 11.58 5.38
N VAL A 151 11.80 12.22 4.25
CA VAL A 151 11.88 11.57 2.94
C VAL A 151 13.23 11.81 2.28
N LYS A 152 13.57 13.07 2.03
CA LYS A 152 14.75 13.42 1.25
C LYS A 152 16.04 12.89 1.86
N GLN A 153 16.25 13.03 3.17
CA GLN A 153 17.44 12.52 3.84
C GLN A 153 17.56 10.99 3.75
N ARG A 154 16.46 10.25 3.92
CA ARG A 154 16.50 8.80 3.88
C ARG A 154 16.70 8.25 2.46
N ILE A 155 16.08 8.89 1.47
CA ILE A 155 16.15 8.44 0.08
C ILE A 155 17.48 8.82 -0.56
N GLN A 156 18.06 9.95 -0.21
CA GLN A 156 19.24 10.52 -0.89
C GLN A 156 20.42 9.55 -0.99
N TYR A 157 20.65 8.76 0.06
CA TYR A 157 21.77 7.82 0.15
C TYR A 157 21.38 6.35 -0.04
N SER A 158 20.11 6.08 -0.34
CA SER A 158 19.64 4.72 -0.57
C SER A 158 19.86 4.28 -2.02
N GLU A 159 20.22 3.02 -2.19
CA GLU A 159 20.31 2.37 -3.51
C GLU A 159 18.94 2.04 -4.10
N THR A 160 17.90 2.00 -3.27
CA THR A 160 16.51 1.70 -3.70
C THR A 160 15.96 2.84 -4.55
N LYS A 161 15.60 2.52 -5.80
CA LYS A 161 15.19 3.50 -6.81
C LYS A 161 13.71 3.81 -6.82
N HIS A 162 12.88 2.88 -6.32
CA HIS A 162 11.42 2.98 -6.37
C HIS A 162 10.82 3.52 -5.07
N ILE A 163 9.75 4.29 -5.20
CA ILE A 163 8.96 4.82 -4.10
C ILE A 163 7.50 4.41 -4.28
N SER A 164 6.92 3.80 -3.26
CA SER A 164 5.49 3.53 -3.15
C SER A 164 4.86 4.56 -2.21
N LEU A 165 4.10 5.49 -2.78
CA LEU A 165 3.48 6.59 -2.05
C LEU A 165 2.00 6.30 -1.76
N PHE A 166 1.63 6.41 -0.48
CA PHE A 166 0.28 6.23 0.03
C PHE A 166 -0.25 7.56 0.59
N PRO A 167 -0.81 8.45 -0.25
CA PRO A 167 -1.23 9.76 0.17
C PRO A 167 -2.73 9.82 0.47
N PHE A 168 -3.11 10.55 1.52
CA PHE A 168 -4.50 10.88 1.83
C PHE A 168 -4.55 12.22 2.55
N ALA A 169 -4.68 13.30 1.81
CA ALA A 169 -4.66 14.66 2.33
C ALA A 169 -5.54 15.59 1.47
N ASP A 170 -5.65 16.86 1.86
CA ASP A 170 -6.35 17.87 1.10
C ASP A 170 -5.71 18.04 -0.29
N MET A 171 -6.51 18.19 -1.32
CA MET A 171 -6.05 18.23 -2.72
C MET A 171 -4.91 19.22 -2.99
N PRO A 172 -4.93 20.46 -2.48
CA PRO A 172 -3.80 21.39 -2.67
C PRO A 172 -2.48 20.84 -2.12
N LEU A 173 -2.52 20.19 -0.96
CA LEU A 173 -1.34 19.57 -0.34
C LEU A 173 -0.86 18.32 -1.09
N LEU A 174 -1.78 17.55 -1.68
CA LEU A 174 -1.42 16.42 -2.56
C LEU A 174 -0.71 16.88 -3.83
N VAL A 175 -1.20 17.96 -4.46
CA VAL A 175 -0.53 18.58 -5.62
C VAL A 175 0.85 19.09 -5.21
N ARG A 176 0.96 19.75 -4.06
CA ARG A 176 2.22 20.23 -3.53
C ARG A 176 3.20 19.10 -3.25
N LEU A 177 2.72 18.02 -2.62
CA LEU A 177 3.53 16.83 -2.38
C LEU A 177 4.10 16.26 -3.68
N GLY A 178 3.28 16.19 -4.74
CA GLY A 178 3.73 15.77 -6.07
C GLY A 178 4.90 16.61 -6.59
N THR A 179 4.87 17.92 -6.39
CA THR A 179 5.98 18.81 -6.79
C THR A 179 7.26 18.59 -5.98
N LEU A 180 7.15 18.13 -4.73
CA LEU A 180 8.30 17.85 -3.88
C LEU A 180 9.03 16.56 -4.26
N PHE A 181 8.31 15.55 -4.73
CA PHE A 181 8.92 14.30 -5.20
C PHE A 181 9.70 14.50 -6.51
N ASN A 182 9.21 15.38 -7.37
CA ASN A 182 9.86 15.66 -8.65
C ASN A 182 10.19 14.37 -9.43
N ASP A 183 10.96 14.44 -10.51
CA ASP A 183 11.36 13.26 -11.32
C ASP A 183 12.61 12.53 -10.76
N ILE A 184 12.85 12.61 -9.45
CA ILE A 184 14.09 12.11 -8.84
C ILE A 184 14.16 10.58 -8.87
N ARG A 185 13.01 9.88 -8.74
CA ARG A 185 12.91 8.42 -8.66
C ARG A 185 11.61 7.93 -9.27
N GLU A 186 11.57 6.65 -9.60
CA GLU A 186 10.34 5.99 -10.02
C GLU A 186 9.33 6.02 -8.86
N LEU A 187 8.20 6.67 -9.06
CA LEU A 187 7.15 6.87 -8.06
C LEU A 187 5.86 6.19 -8.49
N LYS A 188 5.36 5.29 -7.66
CA LYS A 188 4.01 4.74 -7.79
C LYS A 188 3.12 5.27 -6.68
N VAL A 189 2.02 5.91 -7.07
CA VAL A 189 1.02 6.43 -6.13
C VAL A 189 -0.09 5.40 -5.96
N TYR A 190 -0.45 5.10 -4.72
CA TYR A 190 -1.56 4.23 -4.36
C TYR A 190 -2.69 5.06 -3.77
N GLN A 191 -3.90 4.88 -4.27
CA GLN A 191 -5.07 5.63 -3.84
C GLN A 191 -6.00 4.75 -3.01
N PRO A 192 -6.48 5.20 -1.84
CA PRO A 192 -7.50 4.47 -1.10
C PRO A 192 -8.85 4.60 -1.79
N HIS A 193 -9.47 3.47 -2.10
CA HIS A 193 -10.79 3.42 -2.72
C HIS A 193 -11.87 3.43 -1.63
N ARG A 194 -12.87 4.29 -1.80
CA ARG A 194 -13.95 4.49 -0.82
C ARG A 194 -14.80 3.24 -0.60
N ASP A 195 -15.11 2.55 -1.69
CA ASP A 195 -16.05 1.43 -1.66
C ASP A 195 -15.39 0.13 -1.19
N THR A 196 -14.20 -0.15 -1.66
CA THR A 196 -13.45 -1.38 -1.31
C THR A 196 -12.60 -1.22 -0.06
N LYS A 197 -12.32 0.00 0.39
CA LYS A 197 -11.38 0.35 1.46
C LYS A 197 -9.97 -0.20 1.23
N LYS A 198 -9.60 -0.48 -0.03
CA LYS A 198 -8.31 -1.00 -0.45
C LYS A 198 -7.48 0.08 -1.12
N TRP A 199 -6.16 -0.11 -1.12
CA TRP A 199 -5.18 0.75 -1.78
C TRP A 199 -4.79 0.28 -3.19
N GLU A 200 -5.35 -0.81 -3.65
CA GLU A 200 -5.08 -1.37 -4.97
C GLU A 200 -5.80 -0.57 -6.05
N TRP A 201 -5.14 -0.33 -7.18
CA TRP A 201 -5.79 0.21 -8.35
C TRP A 201 -6.85 -0.78 -8.86
N GLN A 202 -8.03 -0.28 -9.17
CA GLN A 202 -9.07 -1.10 -9.78
C GLN A 202 -8.77 -1.25 -11.27
N GLU A 203 -8.62 -2.49 -11.74
CA GLU A 203 -8.38 -2.79 -13.15
C GLU A 203 -9.56 -2.42 -14.05
N SER A 204 -10.75 -2.34 -13.50
CA SER A 204 -11.98 -1.89 -14.17
C SER A 204 -12.22 -0.40 -14.00
N GLY A 205 -11.22 0.43 -14.20
CA GLY A 205 -11.40 1.87 -14.36
C GLY A 205 -12.30 2.14 -15.57
N ASP A 206 -13.23 3.06 -15.41
CA ASP A 206 -14.11 3.50 -16.49
C ASP A 206 -13.23 3.93 -17.67
N GLU A 207 -13.17 3.14 -18.73
CA GLU A 207 -12.36 3.42 -19.93
C GLU A 207 -12.81 4.70 -20.64
N ASN A 208 -13.90 5.33 -20.18
CA ASN A 208 -14.54 6.52 -20.73
C ASN A 208 -14.34 7.77 -19.86
N ILE A 209 -13.17 7.96 -19.24
CA ILE A 209 -12.88 9.25 -18.59
C ILE A 209 -12.61 10.28 -19.67
N GLU A 210 -13.59 11.14 -19.94
CA GLU A 210 -13.43 12.28 -20.86
C GLU A 210 -13.02 13.52 -20.07
N PHE A 211 -11.89 14.12 -20.48
CA PHE A 211 -11.48 15.44 -20.00
C PHE A 211 -12.04 16.50 -20.91
N ARG A 212 -12.81 17.44 -20.36
CA ARG A 212 -13.29 18.60 -21.08
C ARG A 212 -12.48 19.83 -20.68
N ILE A 213 -11.82 20.42 -21.67
CA ILE A 213 -11.14 21.70 -21.52
C ILE A 213 -12.13 22.80 -21.91
N ILE A 214 -12.40 23.72 -21.00
CA ILE A 214 -13.23 24.90 -21.26
C ILE A 214 -12.29 26.10 -21.30
N GLU A 215 -12.13 26.69 -22.48
CA GLU A 215 -11.34 27.90 -22.63
C GLU A 215 -12.26 29.13 -22.52
N PRO A 216 -11.81 30.22 -21.86
CA PRO A 216 -12.56 31.45 -21.81
C PRO A 216 -12.61 32.12 -23.19
N ALA A 217 -13.72 32.77 -23.47
CA ALA A 217 -13.90 33.51 -24.75
C ALA A 217 -12.94 34.70 -24.86
N GLU A 218 -12.59 35.32 -23.73
CA GLU A 218 -11.63 36.41 -23.66
C GLU A 218 -10.44 36.01 -22.78
N LYS A 219 -9.23 36.24 -23.29
CA LYS A 219 -7.98 35.91 -22.55
C LYS A 219 -7.48 37.15 -21.82
N SER A 220 -7.43 37.06 -20.49
CA SER A 220 -6.84 38.11 -19.65
C SER A 220 -5.33 37.95 -19.51
N LYS A 221 -4.66 38.92 -18.87
CA LYS A 221 -3.22 38.87 -18.64
C LYS A 221 -2.81 37.84 -17.59
N GLN A 222 -3.76 37.41 -16.74
CA GLN A 222 -3.49 36.39 -15.68
C GLN A 222 -4.42 35.19 -15.90
N PRO A 223 -3.93 34.11 -16.51
CA PRO A 223 -4.71 32.89 -16.66
C PRO A 223 -4.84 32.17 -15.32
N VAL A 224 -6.02 31.66 -15.01
CA VAL A 224 -6.28 30.77 -13.88
C VAL A 224 -6.68 29.41 -14.40
N LEU A 225 -5.90 28.38 -14.09
CA LEU A 225 -6.22 27.01 -14.40
C LEU A 225 -7.04 26.39 -13.27
N VAL A 226 -8.23 25.91 -13.58
CA VAL A 226 -9.16 25.31 -12.63
C VAL A 226 -9.31 23.83 -12.90
N PHE A 227 -8.98 22.99 -11.93
CA PHE A 227 -9.23 21.56 -11.97
C PHE A 227 -10.56 21.22 -11.32
N ALA A 228 -11.59 20.94 -12.12
CA ALA A 228 -12.89 20.52 -11.66
C ALA A 228 -12.98 18.98 -11.58
N LEU A 229 -12.50 18.39 -10.49
CA LEU A 229 -12.41 16.94 -10.33
C LEU A 229 -13.69 16.30 -9.75
N SER A 230 -14.48 17.05 -8.99
CA SER A 230 -15.64 16.50 -8.29
C SER A 230 -16.86 17.41 -8.21
N ALA A 231 -16.81 18.60 -8.78
CA ALA A 231 -17.91 19.59 -8.72
C ALA A 231 -18.11 20.28 -10.06
N THR A 232 -19.38 20.47 -10.42
CA THR A 232 -19.79 21.07 -11.71
C THR A 232 -20.02 22.59 -11.67
N ALA A 233 -20.16 23.21 -10.50
CA ALA A 233 -20.54 24.61 -10.34
C ALA A 233 -19.39 25.47 -9.83
N ILE A 234 -18.31 25.55 -10.58
CA ILE A 234 -17.05 26.17 -10.12
C ILE A 234 -16.99 27.65 -10.51
N THR A 235 -17.52 28.02 -11.65
CA THR A 235 -17.37 29.38 -12.24
C THR A 235 -17.87 30.50 -11.31
N GLU A 236 -18.98 30.31 -10.63
CA GLU A 236 -19.50 31.34 -9.70
C GLU A 236 -18.63 31.49 -8.45
N ARG A 237 -18.12 30.38 -7.91
CA ARG A 237 -17.21 30.40 -6.74
C ARG A 237 -15.88 31.08 -7.07
N ILE A 238 -15.38 30.89 -8.28
CA ILE A 238 -14.12 31.52 -8.71
C ILE A 238 -14.34 33.02 -8.91
N ARG A 239 -15.46 33.43 -9.50
CA ARG A 239 -15.82 34.85 -9.67
C ARG A 239 -15.96 35.61 -8.34
N THR A 240 -16.30 34.94 -7.25
CA THR A 240 -16.31 35.56 -5.91
C THR A 240 -14.92 35.77 -5.33
N LEU A 241 -13.93 34.98 -5.75
CA LEU A 241 -12.55 35.08 -5.27
C LEU A 241 -11.71 36.09 -6.09
N TYR A 242 -12.06 36.26 -7.35
CA TYR A 242 -11.33 37.13 -8.27
C TYR A 242 -12.30 38.14 -8.87
N SER A 243 -11.95 39.42 -8.82
CA SER A 243 -12.76 40.46 -9.50
C SER A 243 -12.78 40.18 -11.01
N SER A 244 -13.94 40.28 -11.64
CA SER A 244 -14.24 39.86 -13.02
C SER A 244 -13.40 40.53 -14.13
N GLN A 245 -12.55 41.50 -13.80
CA GLN A 245 -11.76 42.26 -14.78
C GLN A 245 -10.33 41.73 -14.98
N ASP A 246 -9.81 40.88 -14.08
CA ASP A 246 -8.41 40.50 -14.08
C ASP A 246 -8.14 39.04 -14.43
N VAL A 247 -9.17 38.20 -14.53
CA VAL A 247 -9.00 36.73 -14.66
C VAL A 247 -9.86 36.18 -15.80
N SER A 248 -9.23 35.47 -16.71
CA SER A 248 -9.90 34.57 -17.66
C SER A 248 -10.08 33.18 -17.07
N ILE A 249 -11.32 32.73 -16.97
CA ILE A 249 -11.73 31.44 -16.40
C ILE A 249 -12.24 30.56 -17.53
#